data_9ad246994c8e572c87abe69cc4f8e3ab
#
_entry.id   9ad246994c8e572c87abe69cc4f8e3ab
#
_cell.length_a   1.000
_cell.length_b   1.000
_cell.length_c   1.000
_cell.angle_alpha   90.00
_cell.angle_beta   90.00
_cell.angle_gamma   90.00
#
_symmetry.space_group_name_H-M   'P 1'
#
loop_
_entity.id
_entity.type
_entity.pdbx_description
1 polymer ?
#
loop_
_entity_poly.entity_id
_entity_poly.type
_entity_poly.pdbx_seq_one_letter_code
_entity_poly.pdbx_strand_id
1 'polypeptide(L)'
;MDSVEAWTGRTACALQAALRMSNERFAKHLGVAVRTVAAWHENQATVPQSETQQILDTAYERASPTVRSRFAILSRPDPAPTQAQMLRVAIAVVAKGERVLLVCRRGDAALRWQFPAGMVKPGGSPEDVAVQETVAETGIHCSVRKHLGERLHPVTAVLAAYYLCDYLAGDEINADVVENSAVAWVPIRDLPKFIPAEKIYPPILAALEAIA
;
A
#
# COMPACT_ATOMS: atom_id res chain seq x y z
N MET A 1 -20.18 -21.34 -22.10
CA MET A 1 -19.73 -20.53 -23.26
C MET A 1 -19.37 -19.17 -22.67
N ASP A 2 -18.07 -18.87 -22.60
CA ASP A 2 -17.62 -17.57 -22.10
C ASP A 2 -17.83 -16.55 -23.24
N SER A 3 -18.95 -15.82 -23.22
CA SER A 3 -19.20 -14.70 -24.11
C SER A 3 -18.46 -13.46 -23.59
N VAL A 4 -17.91 -12.66 -24.48
CA VAL A 4 -17.34 -11.35 -24.12
C VAL A 4 -18.52 -10.43 -23.83
N GLU A 5 -18.66 -9.92 -22.60
CA GLU A 5 -19.83 -9.09 -22.21
C GLU A 5 -19.92 -7.80 -23.02
N ALA A 6 -18.83 -7.18 -23.39
CA ALA A 6 -18.78 -6.00 -24.26
C ALA A 6 -17.39 -5.86 -24.91
N TRP A 7 -17.39 -5.54 -26.21
CA TRP A 7 -16.17 -5.21 -26.92
C TRP A 7 -15.79 -3.73 -26.71
N THR A 8 -14.54 -3.51 -26.41
CA THR A 8 -13.89 -2.20 -26.37
C THR A 8 -12.63 -2.24 -27.23
N GLY A 9 -12.02 -1.10 -27.53
CA GLY A 9 -10.71 -1.05 -28.21
C GLY A 9 -9.67 -1.93 -27.52
N ARG A 10 -9.69 -1.98 -26.19
CA ARG A 10 -8.80 -2.81 -25.39
C ARG A 10 -9.02 -4.31 -25.64
N THR A 11 -10.26 -4.78 -25.58
CA THR A 11 -10.55 -6.20 -25.78
C THR A 11 -10.36 -6.59 -27.26
N ALA A 12 -10.61 -5.70 -28.20
CA ALA A 12 -10.29 -5.92 -29.61
C ALA A 12 -8.77 -6.04 -29.84
N CYS A 13 -7.95 -5.18 -29.23
CA CYS A 13 -6.49 -5.28 -29.26
C CYS A 13 -5.99 -6.56 -28.57
N ALA A 14 -6.63 -6.98 -27.47
CA ALA A 14 -6.30 -8.24 -26.81
C ALA A 14 -6.56 -9.45 -27.71
N LEU A 15 -7.67 -9.45 -28.49
CA LEU A 15 -7.95 -10.50 -29.47
C LEU A 15 -6.91 -10.51 -30.60
N GLN A 16 -6.55 -9.34 -31.12
CA GLN A 16 -5.49 -9.20 -32.11
C GLN A 16 -4.15 -9.79 -31.63
N ALA A 17 -3.75 -9.43 -30.40
CA ALA A 17 -2.53 -9.93 -29.79
C ALA A 17 -2.60 -11.45 -29.52
N ALA A 18 -3.75 -11.97 -29.10
CA ALA A 18 -3.97 -13.40 -28.93
C ALA A 18 -3.84 -14.17 -30.22
N LEU A 19 -4.30 -13.61 -31.34
CA LEU A 19 -4.17 -14.14 -32.72
C LEU A 19 -2.76 -13.93 -33.30
N ARG A 20 -1.91 -13.10 -32.66
CA ARG A 20 -0.56 -12.73 -33.12
C ARG A 20 -0.58 -12.11 -34.54
N MET A 21 -1.51 -11.19 -34.77
CA MET A 21 -1.67 -10.50 -36.04
C MET A 21 -1.15 -9.05 -35.97
N SER A 22 -0.58 -8.57 -37.13
CA SER A 22 -0.34 -7.14 -37.32
C SER A 22 -1.68 -6.39 -37.52
N ASN A 23 -1.67 -5.05 -37.45
CA ASN A 23 -2.85 -4.24 -37.69
C ASN A 23 -3.50 -4.54 -39.07
N GLU A 24 -2.68 -4.66 -40.10
CA GLU A 24 -3.14 -4.94 -41.48
C GLU A 24 -3.76 -6.33 -41.56
N ARG A 25 -3.12 -7.34 -40.96
CA ARG A 25 -3.63 -8.72 -41.01
C ARG A 25 -4.92 -8.84 -40.18
N PHE A 26 -5.01 -8.17 -39.04
CA PHE A 26 -6.19 -8.21 -38.20
C PHE A 26 -7.36 -7.45 -38.86
N ALA A 27 -7.09 -6.28 -39.43
CA ALA A 27 -8.09 -5.53 -40.20
C ALA A 27 -8.64 -6.36 -41.39
N LYS A 28 -7.77 -7.02 -42.15
CA LYS A 28 -8.17 -7.94 -43.24
C LYS A 28 -8.97 -9.13 -42.70
N HIS A 29 -8.57 -9.70 -41.58
CA HIS A 29 -9.24 -10.84 -40.93
C HIS A 29 -10.68 -10.50 -40.51
N LEU A 30 -10.88 -9.28 -39.97
CA LEU A 30 -12.19 -8.78 -39.55
C LEU A 30 -13.00 -8.14 -40.70
N GLY A 31 -12.39 -7.83 -41.84
CA GLY A 31 -13.05 -7.07 -42.93
C GLY A 31 -13.27 -5.59 -42.61
N VAL A 32 -12.45 -5.00 -41.73
CA VAL A 32 -12.52 -3.58 -41.35
C VAL A 32 -11.32 -2.80 -41.92
N ALA A 33 -11.39 -1.46 -41.88
CA ALA A 33 -10.27 -0.63 -42.29
C ALA A 33 -9.09 -0.70 -41.28
N VAL A 34 -7.84 -0.65 -41.73
CA VAL A 34 -6.65 -0.62 -40.88
C VAL A 34 -6.67 0.52 -39.87
N ARG A 35 -7.18 1.71 -40.29
CA ARG A 35 -7.38 2.88 -39.39
C ARG A 35 -8.31 2.58 -38.21
N THR A 36 -9.28 1.67 -38.39
CA THR A 36 -10.18 1.27 -37.31
C THR A 36 -9.41 0.51 -36.21
N VAL A 37 -8.53 -0.40 -36.63
CA VAL A 37 -7.66 -1.12 -35.67
C VAL A 37 -6.66 -0.17 -35.03
N ALA A 38 -6.08 0.77 -35.79
CA ALA A 38 -5.18 1.78 -35.23
C ALA A 38 -5.89 2.66 -34.15
N ALA A 39 -7.13 3.09 -34.41
CA ALA A 39 -7.92 3.86 -33.45
C ALA A 39 -8.19 3.11 -32.14
N TRP A 40 -8.32 1.78 -32.17
CA TRP A 40 -8.45 0.97 -30.95
C TRP A 40 -7.16 0.96 -30.11
N HIS A 41 -6.00 1.01 -30.75
CA HIS A 41 -4.72 1.13 -30.06
C HIS A 41 -4.53 2.52 -29.44
N GLU A 42 -4.99 3.58 -30.13
CA GLU A 42 -4.90 4.96 -29.67
C GLU A 42 -5.87 5.23 -28.49
N ASN A 43 -7.09 4.68 -28.57
CA ASN A 43 -8.10 4.85 -27.53
C ASN A 43 -8.76 3.50 -27.18
N GLN A 44 -8.23 2.86 -26.18
CA GLN A 44 -8.67 1.54 -25.72
C GLN A 44 -10.07 1.53 -25.08
N ALA A 45 -10.60 2.70 -24.70
CA ALA A 45 -11.95 2.84 -24.17
C ALA A 45 -13.03 2.92 -25.27
N THR A 46 -12.63 3.06 -26.54
CA THR A 46 -13.56 3.13 -27.68
C THR A 46 -14.43 1.87 -27.74
N VAL A 47 -15.74 2.05 -27.79
CA VAL A 47 -16.69 0.96 -28.01
C VAL A 47 -16.96 0.82 -29.51
N PRO A 48 -16.63 -0.33 -30.13
CA PRO A 48 -16.93 -0.57 -31.55
C PRO A 48 -18.43 -0.52 -31.83
N GLN A 49 -18.80 -0.14 -33.04
CA GLN A 49 -20.19 -0.18 -33.50
C GLN A 49 -20.73 -1.62 -33.48
N SER A 50 -22.05 -1.79 -33.40
CA SER A 50 -22.72 -3.10 -33.23
C SER A 50 -22.31 -4.12 -34.29
N GLU A 51 -22.20 -3.72 -35.56
CA GLU A 51 -21.75 -4.61 -36.64
C GLU A 51 -20.30 -5.11 -36.40
N THR A 52 -19.43 -4.21 -35.94
CA THR A 52 -18.04 -4.57 -35.64
C THR A 52 -17.95 -5.47 -34.38
N GLN A 53 -18.82 -5.28 -33.42
CA GLN A 53 -18.89 -6.18 -32.25
C GLN A 53 -19.27 -7.61 -32.69
N GLN A 54 -20.26 -7.78 -33.57
CA GLN A 54 -20.67 -9.09 -34.12
C GLN A 54 -19.53 -9.76 -34.93
N ILE A 55 -18.73 -8.96 -35.64
CA ILE A 55 -17.55 -9.47 -36.35
C ILE A 55 -16.51 -9.97 -35.36
N LEU A 56 -16.26 -9.22 -34.26
CA LEU A 56 -15.34 -9.60 -33.18
C LEU A 56 -15.82 -10.86 -32.45
N ASP A 57 -17.12 -10.97 -32.18
CA ASP A 57 -17.73 -12.20 -31.60
C ASP A 57 -17.45 -13.40 -32.51
N THR A 58 -17.72 -13.27 -33.80
CA THR A 58 -17.49 -14.34 -34.79
C THR A 58 -16.01 -14.73 -34.85
N ALA A 59 -15.10 -13.75 -34.80
CA ALA A 59 -13.66 -13.99 -34.83
C ALA A 59 -13.19 -14.72 -33.56
N TYR A 60 -13.74 -14.35 -32.39
CA TYR A 60 -13.46 -15.00 -31.12
C TYR A 60 -14.01 -16.43 -31.07
N GLU A 61 -15.26 -16.66 -31.51
CA GLU A 61 -15.89 -17.97 -31.52
C GLU A 61 -15.15 -18.97 -32.44
N ARG A 62 -14.62 -18.48 -33.57
CA ARG A 62 -13.83 -19.29 -34.51
C ARG A 62 -12.39 -19.50 -34.06
N ALA A 63 -11.94 -18.79 -33.02
CA ALA A 63 -10.58 -18.91 -32.53
C ALA A 63 -10.35 -20.26 -31.85
N SER A 64 -9.13 -20.79 -31.98
CA SER A 64 -8.73 -22.03 -31.32
C SER A 64 -8.77 -21.91 -29.80
N PRO A 65 -8.91 -23.01 -29.03
CA PRO A 65 -8.86 -22.98 -27.55
C PRO A 65 -7.61 -22.26 -27.02
N THR A 66 -6.46 -22.44 -27.67
CA THR A 66 -5.21 -21.76 -27.29
C THR A 66 -5.28 -20.25 -27.44
N VAL A 67 -5.94 -19.76 -28.50
CA VAL A 67 -6.14 -18.31 -28.72
C VAL A 67 -7.12 -17.77 -27.68
N ARG A 68 -8.21 -18.45 -27.40
CA ARG A 68 -9.18 -18.05 -26.37
C ARG A 68 -8.55 -18.00 -24.97
N SER A 69 -7.74 -18.99 -24.60
CA SER A 69 -7.01 -18.96 -23.34
C SER A 69 -6.03 -17.77 -23.25
N ARG A 70 -5.36 -17.45 -24.36
CA ARG A 70 -4.45 -16.30 -24.46
C ARG A 70 -5.22 -14.98 -24.36
N PHE A 71 -6.35 -14.89 -25.06
CA PHE A 71 -7.26 -13.75 -24.99
C PHE A 71 -7.75 -13.53 -23.56
N ALA A 72 -8.19 -14.57 -22.86
CA ALA A 72 -8.66 -14.47 -21.48
C ALA A 72 -7.60 -13.88 -20.51
N ILE A 73 -6.32 -14.14 -20.77
CA ILE A 73 -5.22 -13.53 -20.01
C ILE A 73 -5.02 -12.07 -20.40
N LEU A 74 -4.99 -11.76 -21.70
CA LEU A 74 -4.70 -10.43 -22.23
C LEU A 74 -5.86 -9.43 -22.07
N SER A 75 -7.09 -9.92 -22.01
CA SER A 75 -8.29 -9.10 -21.82
C SER A 75 -8.59 -8.77 -20.37
N ARG A 76 -7.90 -9.40 -19.42
CA ARG A 76 -8.05 -9.02 -18.00
C ARG A 76 -7.81 -7.52 -17.88
N PRO A 77 -8.68 -6.79 -17.15
CA PRO A 77 -8.36 -5.43 -16.77
C PRO A 77 -6.95 -5.43 -16.19
N ASP A 78 -6.10 -4.48 -16.60
CA ASP A 78 -4.93 -4.20 -15.79
C ASP A 78 -5.45 -4.08 -14.36
N PRO A 79 -4.84 -4.77 -13.37
CA PRO A 79 -5.22 -4.54 -12.00
C PRO A 79 -5.26 -3.02 -11.88
N ALA A 80 -6.41 -2.47 -11.48
CA ALA A 80 -6.59 -1.02 -11.30
C ALA A 80 -5.29 -0.56 -10.66
N PRO A 81 -4.60 0.50 -11.18
CA PRO A 81 -3.26 0.82 -10.72
C PRO A 81 -3.35 0.71 -9.20
N THR A 82 -2.71 -0.34 -8.68
CA THR A 82 -2.69 -0.57 -7.24
C THR A 82 -2.15 0.76 -6.81
N GLN A 83 -2.99 1.59 -6.19
CA GLN A 83 -2.55 2.86 -5.62
C GLN A 83 -1.26 2.47 -4.95
N ALA A 84 -0.12 2.95 -5.47
CA ALA A 84 1.18 2.54 -4.98
C ALA A 84 1.02 2.67 -3.48
N GLN A 85 0.83 1.54 -2.79
CA GLN A 85 0.34 1.58 -1.42
C GLN A 85 1.48 2.24 -0.70
N MET A 86 1.31 3.52 -0.40
CA MET A 86 2.29 4.30 0.32
C MET A 86 2.66 3.46 1.52
N LEU A 87 3.93 3.13 1.65
CA LEU A 87 4.43 2.42 2.83
C LEU A 87 3.88 3.15 4.04
N ARG A 88 3.13 2.43 4.85
CA ARG A 88 2.46 2.98 6.02
C ARG A 88 3.09 2.37 7.26
N VAL A 89 3.40 3.21 8.23
CA VAL A 89 3.99 2.81 9.51
C VAL A 89 3.05 3.23 10.62
N ALA A 90 2.80 2.34 11.57
CA ALA A 90 2.08 2.63 12.79
C ALA A 90 3.07 2.88 13.92
N ILE A 91 2.89 3.97 14.67
CA ILE A 91 3.80 4.41 15.74
C ILE A 91 3.02 4.50 17.04
N ALA A 92 3.53 3.79 18.08
CA ALA A 92 2.93 3.76 19.41
C ALA A 92 3.65 4.73 20.35
N VAL A 93 2.95 5.73 20.83
CA VAL A 93 3.40 6.63 21.92
C VAL A 93 2.86 6.07 23.22
N VAL A 94 3.61 5.17 23.84
CA VAL A 94 3.18 4.50 25.08
C VAL A 94 3.56 5.32 26.28
N ALA A 95 2.55 5.71 27.08
CA ALA A 95 2.73 6.50 28.31
C ALA A 95 2.53 5.64 29.56
N LYS A 96 3.39 5.85 30.58
CA LYS A 96 3.32 5.25 31.92
C LYS A 96 3.60 6.34 32.96
N GLY A 97 2.54 6.96 33.52
CA GLY A 97 2.68 8.17 34.32
C GLY A 97 3.40 9.27 33.52
N GLU A 98 4.39 9.91 34.12
CA GLU A 98 5.19 10.98 33.50
C GLU A 98 6.32 10.47 32.59
N ARG A 99 6.27 9.21 32.13
CA ARG A 99 7.29 8.60 31.26
C ARG A 99 6.69 8.08 29.96
N VAL A 100 7.51 8.10 28.92
CA VAL A 100 7.17 7.58 27.58
C VAL A 100 8.20 6.53 27.16
N LEU A 101 7.76 5.49 26.46
CA LEU A 101 8.58 4.39 25.99
C LEU A 101 9.30 4.76 24.70
N LEU A 102 10.61 4.54 24.65
CA LEU A 102 11.43 4.71 23.45
C LEU A 102 12.27 3.47 23.17
N VAL A 103 12.56 3.25 21.91
CA VAL A 103 13.53 2.27 21.41
C VAL A 103 14.73 2.99 20.77
N CYS A 104 15.92 2.42 20.93
CA CYS A 104 17.16 2.94 20.33
C CYS A 104 17.56 2.04 19.17
N ARG A 105 17.43 2.49 17.93
CA ARG A 105 17.81 1.70 16.74
C ARG A 105 19.32 1.56 16.58
N ARG A 106 19.73 0.42 16.02
CA ARG A 106 21.12 0.18 15.60
C ARG A 106 21.36 0.86 14.26
N GLY A 107 22.53 1.47 14.10
CA GLY A 107 23.06 1.89 12.80
C GLY A 107 22.49 3.16 12.18
N ASP A 108 21.38 3.72 12.66
CA ASP A 108 20.81 4.96 12.13
C ASP A 108 21.04 6.13 13.09
N ALA A 109 21.98 7.02 12.75
CA ALA A 109 22.26 8.20 13.55
C ALA A 109 21.11 9.24 13.52
N ALA A 110 20.31 9.26 12.45
CA ALA A 110 19.23 10.25 12.26
C ALA A 110 17.97 9.88 13.03
N LEU A 111 17.73 8.58 13.27
CA LEU A 111 16.56 8.03 13.98
C LEU A 111 16.98 7.13 15.14
N ARG A 112 18.05 7.49 15.83
CA ARG A 112 18.64 6.66 16.90
C ARG A 112 17.61 6.33 17.99
N TRP A 113 16.93 7.32 18.52
CA TRP A 113 15.83 7.14 19.47
C TRP A 113 14.50 7.44 18.79
N GLN A 114 13.54 6.58 18.96
CA GLN A 114 12.20 6.71 18.38
C GLN A 114 11.16 5.99 19.23
N PHE A 115 9.89 6.26 18.96
CA PHE A 115 8.79 5.47 19.50
C PHE A 115 8.75 4.09 18.82
N PRO A 116 8.27 3.03 19.50
CA PRO A 116 8.02 1.73 18.89
C PRO A 116 7.16 1.87 17.63
N ALA A 117 7.53 1.19 16.55
CA ALA A 117 6.89 1.38 15.27
C ALA A 117 7.01 0.17 14.36
N GLY A 118 5.93 -0.15 13.63
CA GLY A 118 5.93 -1.25 12.68
C GLY A 118 5.27 -0.93 11.35
N MET A 119 5.60 -1.72 10.33
CA MET A 119 5.08 -1.56 8.99
C MET A 119 3.69 -2.17 8.89
N VAL A 120 2.73 -1.37 8.42
CA VAL A 120 1.36 -1.82 8.18
C VAL A 120 1.28 -2.53 6.84
N LYS A 121 1.01 -3.84 6.87
CA LYS A 121 0.78 -4.63 5.66
C LYS A 121 -0.55 -4.22 5.00
N PRO A 122 -0.68 -4.43 3.68
CA PRO A 122 -1.94 -4.18 2.99
C PRO A 122 -3.13 -4.85 3.68
N GLY A 123 -4.18 -4.06 3.98
CA GLY A 123 -5.37 -4.54 4.68
C GLY A 123 -5.23 -4.71 6.20
N GLY A 124 -4.04 -4.49 6.75
CA GLY A 124 -3.81 -4.53 8.21
C GLY A 124 -4.34 -3.28 8.93
N SER A 125 -4.69 -3.45 10.20
CA SER A 125 -5.07 -2.36 11.09
C SER A 125 -3.81 -1.67 11.63
N PRO A 126 -3.61 -0.36 11.43
CA PRO A 126 -2.48 0.35 12.01
C PRO A 126 -2.47 0.33 13.56
N GLU A 127 -3.65 0.33 14.18
CA GLU A 127 -3.78 0.25 15.64
C GLU A 127 -3.23 -1.08 16.18
N ASP A 128 -3.63 -2.19 15.53
CA ASP A 128 -3.15 -3.52 15.92
C ASP A 128 -1.64 -3.65 15.73
N VAL A 129 -1.12 -3.10 14.62
CA VAL A 129 0.33 -3.09 14.36
C VAL A 129 1.06 -2.29 15.44
N ALA A 130 0.58 -1.10 15.83
CA ALA A 130 1.21 -0.30 16.88
C ALA A 130 1.33 -1.07 18.20
N VAL A 131 0.27 -1.81 18.60
CA VAL A 131 0.27 -2.63 19.82
C VAL A 131 1.19 -3.84 19.67
N GLN A 132 1.10 -4.58 18.57
CA GLN A 132 1.90 -5.79 18.32
C GLN A 132 3.40 -5.49 18.27
N GLU A 133 3.80 -4.44 17.55
CA GLU A 133 5.21 -4.05 17.45
C GLU A 133 5.75 -3.55 18.79
N THR A 134 4.94 -2.85 19.58
CA THR A 134 5.34 -2.47 20.93
C THR A 134 5.72 -3.70 21.77
N VAL A 135 4.91 -4.74 21.74
CA VAL A 135 5.21 -6.00 22.44
C VAL A 135 6.44 -6.67 21.86
N ALA A 136 6.51 -6.77 20.53
CA ALA A 136 7.60 -7.44 19.83
C ALA A 136 8.97 -6.78 20.04
N GLU A 137 9.02 -5.43 20.07
CA GLU A 137 10.26 -4.68 20.25
C GLU A 137 10.68 -4.53 21.72
N THR A 138 9.69 -4.43 22.64
CA THR A 138 9.96 -3.92 24.00
C THR A 138 9.45 -4.83 25.13
N GLY A 139 8.68 -5.86 24.85
CA GLY A 139 8.01 -6.70 25.87
C GLY A 139 6.86 -5.99 26.60
N ILE A 140 6.53 -4.75 26.24
CA ILE A 140 5.49 -3.94 26.92
C ILE A 140 4.14 -4.19 26.27
N HIS A 141 3.15 -4.53 27.07
CA HIS A 141 1.75 -4.59 26.67
C HIS A 141 1.08 -3.21 26.86
N CYS A 142 0.39 -2.76 25.83
CA CYS A 142 -0.31 -1.49 25.82
C CYS A 142 -1.68 -1.59 25.13
N SER A 143 -2.52 -0.59 25.32
CA SER A 143 -3.78 -0.43 24.59
C SER A 143 -3.87 0.95 23.95
N VAL A 144 -4.43 1.05 22.77
CA VAL A 144 -4.65 2.32 22.11
C VAL A 144 -5.70 3.13 22.88
N ARG A 145 -5.32 4.35 23.30
CA ARG A 145 -6.22 5.33 23.92
C ARG A 145 -6.80 6.28 22.88
N LYS A 146 -5.95 6.74 21.93
CA LYS A 146 -6.34 7.79 21.00
C LYS A 146 -5.47 7.76 19.73
N HIS A 147 -6.10 7.92 18.57
CA HIS A 147 -5.40 8.24 17.33
C HIS A 147 -5.00 9.73 17.33
N LEU A 148 -3.72 10.02 17.18
CA LEU A 148 -3.16 11.37 17.20
C LEU A 148 -3.10 12.03 15.84
N GLY A 149 -3.32 11.27 14.76
CA GLY A 149 -3.27 11.72 13.37
C GLY A 149 -2.20 11.04 12.55
N GLU A 150 -2.07 11.49 11.31
CA GLU A 150 -1.13 10.95 10.32
C GLU A 150 -0.34 12.07 9.68
N ARG A 151 0.91 11.78 9.28
CA ARG A 151 1.71 12.67 8.45
C ARG A 151 2.71 11.88 7.60
N LEU A 152 3.21 12.50 6.54
CA LEU A 152 4.46 12.03 5.92
C LEU A 152 5.61 12.22 6.91
N HIS A 153 6.32 11.15 7.22
CA HIS A 153 7.45 11.21 8.15
C HIS A 153 8.59 12.03 7.53
N PRO A 154 9.12 13.07 8.22
CA PRO A 154 10.02 14.06 7.61
C PRO A 154 11.37 13.49 7.16
N VAL A 155 11.78 12.35 7.72
CA VAL A 155 13.07 11.70 7.38
C VAL A 155 12.87 10.59 6.36
N THR A 156 11.84 9.75 6.50
CA THR A 156 11.65 8.55 5.68
C THR A 156 10.65 8.72 4.55
N ALA A 157 9.89 9.82 4.53
CA ALA A 157 8.80 10.09 3.59
C ALA A 157 7.73 8.98 3.50
N VAL A 158 7.61 8.11 4.52
CA VAL A 158 6.52 7.15 4.66
C VAL A 158 5.32 7.78 5.38
N LEU A 159 4.12 7.29 5.12
CA LEU A 159 2.92 7.72 5.85
C LEU A 159 2.94 7.11 7.26
N ALA A 160 3.10 7.95 8.28
CA ALA A 160 3.15 7.54 9.67
C ALA A 160 1.82 7.87 10.38
N ALA A 161 1.18 6.84 10.94
CA ALA A 161 0.01 6.96 11.81
C ALA A 161 0.43 6.87 13.28
N TYR A 162 0.03 7.82 14.10
CA TYR A 162 0.47 7.95 15.50
C TYR A 162 -0.67 7.63 16.45
N TYR A 163 -0.38 6.81 17.46
CA TYR A 163 -1.34 6.38 18.47
C TYR A 163 -0.79 6.64 19.86
N LEU A 164 -1.56 7.34 20.68
CA LEU A 164 -1.32 7.41 22.12
C LEU A 164 -1.82 6.09 22.73
N CYS A 165 -0.95 5.44 23.49
CA CYS A 165 -1.23 4.16 24.11
C CYS A 165 -1.02 4.23 25.63
N ASP A 166 -1.86 3.51 26.37
CA ASP A 166 -1.73 3.29 27.80
C ASP A 166 -0.89 2.04 28.06
N TYR A 167 0.08 2.15 28.96
CA TYR A 167 0.76 1.00 29.50
C TYR A 167 -0.21 0.10 30.28
N LEU A 168 -0.17 -1.20 30.02
CA LEU A 168 -0.97 -2.19 30.73
C LEU A 168 -0.12 -3.08 31.65
N ALA A 169 0.93 -3.69 31.08
CA ALA A 169 1.77 -4.67 31.77
C ALA A 169 3.11 -4.87 31.07
N GLY A 170 4.01 -5.60 31.71
CA GLY A 170 5.31 -6.02 31.19
C GLY A 170 6.46 -5.17 31.72
N ASP A 171 7.65 -5.74 31.65
CA ASP A 171 8.90 -5.05 31.94
C ASP A 171 9.60 -4.75 30.63
N GLU A 172 10.26 -3.57 30.56
CA GLU A 172 10.99 -3.18 29.38
C GLU A 172 12.20 -4.08 29.13
N ILE A 173 12.16 -4.79 28.04
CA ILE A 173 13.27 -5.60 27.53
C ILE A 173 13.57 -5.22 26.10
N ASN A 174 14.83 -5.29 25.69
CA ASN A 174 15.16 -5.23 24.27
C ASN A 174 14.86 -6.59 23.63
N ALA A 175 13.62 -6.78 23.19
CA ALA A 175 13.18 -8.04 22.61
C ALA A 175 13.64 -8.21 21.15
N ASP A 176 13.80 -7.11 20.41
CA ASP A 176 14.39 -7.11 19.07
C ASP A 176 15.85 -6.61 19.11
N VAL A 177 16.75 -7.49 19.51
CA VAL A 177 18.19 -7.19 19.59
C VAL A 177 18.86 -7.02 18.22
N VAL A 178 18.19 -7.38 17.13
CA VAL A 178 18.70 -7.24 15.77
C VAL A 178 18.57 -5.79 15.31
N GLU A 179 17.38 -5.22 15.47
CA GLU A 179 17.09 -3.85 15.04
C GLU A 179 17.42 -2.81 16.12
N ASN A 180 17.23 -3.15 17.41
CA ASN A 180 17.37 -2.24 18.51
C ASN A 180 18.60 -2.53 19.37
N SER A 181 19.19 -1.48 19.91
CA SER A 181 20.30 -1.55 20.87
C SER A 181 19.87 -1.35 22.32
N ALA A 182 18.75 -0.68 22.55
CA ALA A 182 18.19 -0.41 23.89
C ALA A 182 16.71 -0.08 23.83
N VAL A 183 16.03 -0.28 24.96
CA VAL A 183 14.67 0.18 25.24
C VAL A 183 14.72 1.00 26.53
N ALA A 184 13.97 2.08 26.65
CA ALA A 184 13.99 2.92 27.84
C ALA A 184 12.66 3.64 28.07
N TRP A 185 12.28 3.76 29.35
CA TRP A 185 11.27 4.71 29.83
C TRP A 185 11.92 6.07 30.08
N VAL A 186 11.57 7.05 29.27
CA VAL A 186 12.13 8.40 29.32
C VAL A 186 11.11 9.34 29.98
N PRO A 187 11.50 10.20 30.95
CA PRO A 187 10.62 11.24 31.43
C PRO A 187 10.14 12.15 30.31
N ILE A 188 8.86 12.45 30.24
CA ILE A 188 8.25 13.28 29.17
C ILE A 188 9.01 14.61 29.04
N ARG A 189 9.38 15.25 30.16
CA ARG A 189 10.17 16.51 30.16
C ARG A 189 11.57 16.36 29.51
N ASP A 190 12.11 15.16 29.48
CA ASP A 190 13.44 14.87 28.92
C ASP A 190 13.39 14.34 27.48
N LEU A 191 12.18 14.13 26.92
CA LEU A 191 11.97 13.61 25.58
C LEU A 191 12.77 14.39 24.49
N PRO A 192 12.88 15.74 24.54
CA PRO A 192 13.66 16.50 23.56
C PRO A 192 15.17 16.20 23.56
N LYS A 193 15.71 15.59 24.63
CA LYS A 193 17.12 15.15 24.69
C LYS A 193 17.36 13.88 23.87
N PHE A 194 16.32 13.09 23.59
CA PHE A 194 16.35 11.84 22.84
C PHE A 194 15.88 12.03 21.40
N ILE A 195 14.78 12.75 21.22
CA ILE A 195 14.20 13.07 19.90
C ILE A 195 14.06 14.59 19.82
N PRO A 196 14.79 15.27 18.91
CA PRO A 196 14.68 16.73 18.74
C PRO A 196 13.22 17.17 18.56
N ALA A 197 12.83 18.23 19.26
CA ALA A 197 11.43 18.67 19.30
C ALA A 197 10.84 18.92 17.91
N GLU A 198 11.63 19.44 16.99
CA GLU A 198 11.24 19.72 15.60
C GLU A 198 10.96 18.45 14.78
N LYS A 199 11.44 17.30 15.23
CA LYS A 199 11.17 16.00 14.62
C LYS A 199 9.93 15.32 15.20
N ILE A 200 9.49 15.70 16.39
CA ILE A 200 8.30 15.14 17.03
C ILE A 200 7.05 15.69 16.34
N TYR A 201 6.09 14.81 16.06
CA TYR A 201 4.80 15.22 15.52
C TYR A 201 4.05 16.05 16.57
N PRO A 202 3.66 17.34 16.29
CA PRO A 202 3.11 18.24 17.30
C PRO A 202 1.96 17.68 18.16
N PRO A 203 1.00 16.89 17.60
CA PRO A 203 -0.05 16.25 18.40
C PRO A 203 0.46 15.30 19.48
N ILE A 204 1.67 14.75 19.35
CA ILE A 204 2.29 13.90 20.39
C ILE A 204 2.63 14.77 21.61
N LEU A 205 3.28 15.93 21.37
CA LEU A 205 3.65 16.82 22.46
C LEU A 205 2.41 17.29 23.23
N ALA A 206 1.38 17.75 22.51
CA ALA A 206 0.13 18.17 23.13
C ALA A 206 -0.57 17.04 23.93
N ALA A 207 -0.50 15.79 23.43
CA ALA A 207 -1.08 14.64 24.12
C ALA A 207 -0.28 14.25 25.37
N LEU A 208 1.05 14.35 25.34
CA LEU A 208 1.92 14.04 26.48
C LEU A 208 1.88 15.13 27.55
N GLU A 209 1.78 16.41 27.16
CA GLU A 209 1.57 17.53 28.10
C GLU A 209 0.26 17.41 28.89
N ALA A 210 -0.78 16.83 28.29
CA ALA A 210 -2.06 16.59 28.96
C ALA A 210 -2.03 15.44 29.96
N ILE A 211 -0.95 14.66 30.00
CA ILE A 211 -0.76 13.50 30.92
C ILE A 211 0.23 13.83 32.04
N ALA A 212 1.19 14.73 31.76
CA ALA A 212 2.22 15.16 32.69
C ALA A 212 1.65 16.17 33.71
#